data_3fbc88fa26ab617faecef5b04adb1b53
#
_entry.id   3fbc88fa26ab617faecef5b04adb1b53
#
_cell.length_a   1.000
_cell.length_b   1.000
_cell.length_c   1.000
_cell.angle_alpha   90.00
_cell.angle_beta   90.00
_cell.angle_gamma   90.00
#
_symmetry.space_group_name_H-M   'P 1'
#
loop_
_entity.id
_entity.type
_entity.pdbx_description
1 polymer ?
#
loop_
_entity_poly.entity_id
_entity_poly.type
_entity_poly.pdbx_seq_one_letter_code
_entity_poly.pdbx_strand_id
1 'polypeptide(L)'
;MRRQLRKKRAIKFLFIFVFLAFSTNLLVGEKAPKIKFKEDSWDFGRIKQGEMLTHVFLFTNEGDAPLIIKKMRTSCGCTAVLVSEKKIAPGNKGEIKVTFNTRGYEGKVNMYVYVETNDPAQPRKQLTVTAKLDVPPRPRIELDRYSIDAGLILEAEEIQAKAKIKNRGELELRVDCSHRDAAFYREGKKISFPLKIPAGDEVEIEIKIPPPKRKGLIREYVLVKSNDPRRGTLSLYLSGYIVTKKQLKELIAKYKDI
;
A
#
# COMPACT_ATOMS: atom_id res chain seq x y z
N MET A 1 -69.56 -47.83 38.89
CA MET A 1 -68.65 -47.79 37.70
C MET A 1 -68.78 -46.52 36.86
N ARG A 2 -69.91 -45.86 36.67
CA ARG A 2 -70.07 -44.64 35.84
C ARG A 2 -69.47 -43.37 36.41
N ARG A 3 -69.29 -43.25 37.74
CA ARG A 3 -68.70 -42.03 38.36
C ARG A 3 -67.15 -41.89 38.20
N GLN A 4 -66.46 -43.00 38.09
CA GLN A 4 -65.00 -43.04 37.92
C GLN A 4 -64.60 -42.65 36.50
N LEU A 5 -65.41 -42.98 35.49
CA LEU A 5 -65.12 -42.64 34.09
C LEU A 5 -65.25 -41.12 33.74
N ARG A 6 -66.17 -40.43 34.49
CA ARG A 6 -66.33 -38.97 34.32
C ARG A 6 -65.13 -38.15 34.86
N LYS A 7 -64.56 -38.59 35.99
CA LYS A 7 -63.39 -37.93 36.56
C LYS A 7 -62.12 -38.06 35.68
N LYS A 8 -61.91 -39.23 35.06
CA LYS A 8 -60.78 -39.45 34.15
C LYS A 8 -60.92 -38.68 32.84
N ARG A 9 -62.14 -38.44 32.35
CA ARG A 9 -62.37 -37.59 31.16
C ARG A 9 -62.15 -36.09 31.46
N ALA A 10 -62.57 -35.58 32.59
CA ALA A 10 -62.37 -34.19 33.01
C ALA A 10 -60.91 -33.88 33.24
N ILE A 11 -60.13 -34.81 33.81
CA ILE A 11 -58.68 -34.61 34.00
C ILE A 11 -57.93 -34.63 32.66
N LYS A 12 -58.32 -35.48 31.68
CA LYS A 12 -57.70 -35.46 30.33
C LYS A 12 -57.99 -34.17 29.57
N PHE A 13 -59.20 -33.62 29.67
CA PHE A 13 -59.55 -32.35 29.05
C PHE A 13 -58.83 -31.15 29.71
N LEU A 14 -58.62 -31.18 31.02
CA LEU A 14 -57.88 -30.15 31.74
C LEU A 14 -56.40 -30.17 31.37
N PHE A 15 -55.79 -31.35 31.20
CA PHE A 15 -54.38 -31.45 30.73
C PHE A 15 -54.20 -31.03 29.27
N ILE A 16 -55.14 -31.26 28.37
CA ILE A 16 -55.11 -30.83 26.98
C ILE A 16 -55.28 -29.30 26.91
N PHE A 17 -56.09 -28.67 27.74
CA PHE A 17 -56.29 -27.22 27.77
C PHE A 17 -55.08 -26.48 28.37
N VAL A 18 -54.43 -27.06 29.39
CA VAL A 18 -53.18 -26.49 29.95
C VAL A 18 -52.02 -26.64 28.97
N PHE A 19 -51.95 -27.72 28.17
CA PHE A 19 -50.92 -27.91 27.16
C PHE A 19 -51.14 -27.01 25.94
N LEU A 20 -52.38 -26.70 25.55
CA LEU A 20 -52.66 -25.73 24.49
C LEU A 20 -52.42 -24.26 24.93
N ALA A 21 -52.64 -23.94 26.22
CA ALA A 21 -52.36 -22.60 26.76
C ALA A 21 -50.84 -22.30 26.92
N PHE A 22 -49.98 -23.33 26.96
CA PHE A 22 -48.53 -23.18 27.08
C PHE A 22 -47.82 -23.10 25.73
N SER A 23 -48.56 -23.28 24.62
CA SER A 23 -47.95 -23.26 23.25
C SER A 23 -48.01 -21.91 22.55
N THR A 24 -48.58 -20.87 23.19
CA THR A 24 -48.42 -19.50 22.70
C THR A 24 -47.17 -18.85 23.30
N ASN A 25 -45.99 -19.46 23.08
CA ASN A 25 -44.78 -18.66 23.03
C ASN A 25 -44.96 -17.73 21.82
N LEU A 26 -45.52 -16.56 22.08
CA LEU A 26 -45.33 -15.42 21.17
C LEU A 26 -43.85 -15.36 20.91
N LEU A 27 -43.42 -15.74 19.71
CA LEU A 27 -42.16 -15.35 19.13
C LEU A 27 -42.17 -13.81 19.01
N VAL A 28 -41.98 -13.13 20.14
CA VAL A 28 -41.60 -11.73 20.13
C VAL A 28 -40.23 -11.77 19.49
N GLY A 29 -40.17 -11.56 18.19
CA GLY A 29 -38.92 -11.41 17.48
C GLY A 29 -38.07 -10.40 18.22
N GLU A 30 -36.86 -10.80 18.62
CA GLU A 30 -35.97 -9.91 19.32
C GLU A 30 -35.71 -8.68 18.42
N LYS A 31 -36.04 -7.50 18.97
CA LYS A 31 -35.84 -6.26 18.23
C LYS A 31 -34.38 -6.09 17.86
N ALA A 32 -34.10 -6.07 16.57
CA ALA A 32 -32.74 -6.00 16.07
C ALA A 32 -32.57 -4.85 15.07
N PRO A 33 -31.43 -4.15 15.10
CA PRO A 33 -31.07 -3.20 14.05
C PRO A 33 -30.74 -3.94 12.76
N LYS A 34 -31.00 -3.33 11.62
CA LYS A 34 -30.69 -3.86 10.30
C LYS A 34 -30.18 -2.74 9.39
N ILE A 35 -28.89 -2.80 9.06
CA ILE A 35 -28.30 -1.83 8.14
C ILE A 35 -28.57 -2.23 6.69
N LYS A 36 -29.05 -1.29 5.89
CA LYS A 36 -29.26 -1.46 4.46
C LYS A 36 -28.63 -0.30 3.71
N PHE A 37 -27.57 -0.56 2.95
CA PHE A 37 -26.97 0.41 2.06
C PHE A 37 -27.76 0.50 0.76
N LYS A 38 -27.86 1.72 0.18
CA LYS A 38 -28.41 1.95 -1.15
C LYS A 38 -27.48 1.30 -2.21
N GLU A 39 -26.17 1.41 -1.98
CA GLU A 39 -25.09 0.82 -2.75
C GLU A 39 -23.92 0.52 -1.82
N ASP A 40 -23.13 -0.50 -2.10
CA ASP A 40 -21.94 -0.85 -1.31
C ASP A 40 -20.63 -0.71 -2.10
N SER A 41 -20.74 -0.25 -3.35
CA SER A 41 -19.60 0.03 -4.20
C SER A 41 -19.85 1.27 -5.06
N TRP A 42 -18.77 2.03 -5.32
CA TRP A 42 -18.78 3.19 -6.18
C TRP A 42 -17.54 3.21 -7.07
N ASP A 43 -17.73 3.46 -8.38
CA ASP A 43 -16.64 3.64 -9.33
C ASP A 43 -16.61 5.08 -9.83
N PHE A 44 -15.49 5.78 -9.55
CA PHE A 44 -15.26 7.14 -10.07
C PHE A 44 -14.89 7.16 -11.55
N GLY A 45 -14.64 5.98 -12.18
CA GLY A 45 -14.19 5.90 -13.54
C GLY A 45 -12.74 6.38 -13.73
N ARG A 46 -12.47 7.06 -14.86
CA ARG A 46 -11.14 7.60 -15.20
C ARG A 46 -10.97 9.00 -14.61
N ILE A 47 -9.97 9.17 -13.76
CA ILE A 47 -9.69 10.39 -13.01
C ILE A 47 -8.21 10.75 -13.16
N LYS A 48 -7.88 12.04 -13.20
CA LYS A 48 -6.50 12.51 -13.15
C LYS A 48 -5.89 12.26 -11.78
N GLN A 49 -4.64 11.83 -11.74
CA GLN A 49 -3.91 11.67 -10.48
C GLN A 49 -3.79 13.01 -9.74
N GLY A 50 -3.95 12.97 -8.42
CA GLY A 50 -3.80 14.14 -7.53
C GLY A 50 -5.12 14.78 -7.12
N GLU A 51 -6.24 14.34 -7.66
CA GLU A 51 -7.57 14.83 -7.27
C GLU A 51 -8.03 14.23 -5.93
N MET A 52 -8.89 14.98 -5.23
CA MET A 52 -9.59 14.52 -4.03
C MET A 52 -10.97 14.04 -4.45
N LEU A 53 -11.20 12.73 -4.36
CA LEU A 53 -12.47 12.10 -4.72
C LEU A 53 -13.34 11.97 -3.48
N THR A 54 -14.63 12.32 -3.60
CA THR A 54 -15.58 12.20 -2.49
C THR A 54 -16.84 11.50 -2.97
N HIS A 55 -17.29 10.50 -2.21
CA HIS A 55 -18.57 9.83 -2.39
C HIS A 55 -19.28 9.66 -1.06
N VAL A 56 -20.62 9.70 -1.10
CA VAL A 56 -21.50 9.55 0.07
C VAL A 56 -22.31 8.26 -0.09
N PHE A 57 -22.02 7.26 0.72
CA PHE A 57 -22.84 6.06 0.82
C PHE A 57 -24.03 6.31 1.73
N LEU A 58 -25.22 6.21 1.17
CA LEU A 58 -26.46 6.32 1.92
C LEU A 58 -26.88 4.95 2.48
N PHE A 59 -27.35 4.92 3.72
CA PHE A 59 -27.90 3.73 4.32
C PHE A 59 -29.16 4.03 5.14
N THR A 60 -29.95 3.03 5.41
CA THR A 60 -31.18 3.10 6.23
C THR A 60 -31.11 2.03 7.32
N ASN A 61 -31.60 2.31 8.51
CA ASN A 61 -31.88 1.32 9.52
C ASN A 61 -33.27 0.72 9.23
N GLU A 62 -33.32 -0.43 8.54
CA GLU A 62 -34.54 -1.18 8.23
C GLU A 62 -34.99 -2.08 9.41
N GLY A 63 -34.28 -2.07 10.53
CA GLY A 63 -34.62 -2.82 11.73
C GLY A 63 -35.58 -2.05 12.64
N ASP A 64 -35.94 -2.67 13.74
CA ASP A 64 -36.86 -2.15 14.76
C ASP A 64 -36.15 -1.76 16.09
N ALA A 65 -34.82 -1.85 16.12
CA ALA A 65 -33.94 -1.37 17.18
C ALA A 65 -32.95 -0.31 16.67
N PRO A 66 -32.37 0.53 17.55
CA PRO A 66 -31.37 1.53 17.15
C PRO A 66 -30.12 0.86 16.55
N LEU A 67 -29.72 1.28 15.36
CA LEU A 67 -28.48 0.90 14.71
C LEU A 67 -27.33 1.75 15.23
N ILE A 68 -26.23 1.10 15.62
CA ILE A 68 -25.02 1.77 16.12
C ILE A 68 -23.86 1.48 15.18
N ILE A 69 -23.24 2.54 14.67
CA ILE A 69 -21.95 2.44 13.96
C ILE A 69 -20.84 2.47 15.01
N LYS A 70 -20.26 1.28 15.29
CA LYS A 70 -19.27 1.09 16.36
C LYS A 70 -17.90 1.64 15.95
N LYS A 71 -17.46 1.28 14.73
CA LYS A 71 -16.14 1.63 14.23
C LYS A 71 -16.12 1.67 12.70
N MET A 72 -15.27 2.52 12.15
CA MET A 72 -14.95 2.54 10.73
C MET A 72 -13.44 2.46 10.55
N ARG A 73 -12.99 1.71 9.54
CA ARG A 73 -11.59 1.59 9.15
C ARG A 73 -11.47 1.65 7.64
N THR A 74 -10.36 2.17 7.16
CA THR A 74 -10.02 2.21 5.73
C THR A 74 -8.85 1.29 5.44
N SER A 75 -8.76 0.79 4.22
CA SER A 75 -7.64 -0.05 3.77
C SER A 75 -6.31 0.72 3.63
N CYS A 76 -6.34 2.05 3.59
CA CYS A 76 -5.15 2.90 3.53
C CYS A 76 -5.35 4.20 4.31
N GLY A 77 -4.24 4.84 4.72
CA GLY A 77 -4.26 6.16 5.35
C GLY A 77 -4.59 7.34 4.40
N CYS A 78 -4.72 7.08 3.12
CA CYS A 78 -5.09 8.06 2.08
C CYS A 78 -6.60 8.31 1.99
N THR A 79 -7.41 7.56 2.75
CA THR A 79 -8.88 7.64 2.75
C THR A 79 -9.36 8.11 4.11
N ALA A 80 -10.10 9.23 4.14
CA ALA A 80 -10.85 9.69 5.30
C ALA A 80 -12.29 9.20 5.20
N VAL A 81 -12.88 8.86 6.35
CA VAL A 81 -14.27 8.41 6.44
C VAL A 81 -14.97 9.10 7.60
N LEU A 82 -16.16 9.62 7.32
CA LEU A 82 -17.02 10.30 8.32
C LEU A 82 -18.42 9.72 8.23
N VAL A 83 -19.07 9.52 9.38
CA VAL A 83 -20.49 9.16 9.48
C VAL A 83 -21.27 10.36 9.97
N SER A 84 -22.46 10.59 9.42
CA SER A 84 -23.35 11.70 9.84
C SER A 84 -23.74 11.58 11.31
N GLU A 85 -24.15 10.37 11.72
CA GLU A 85 -24.53 10.05 13.08
C GLU A 85 -24.08 8.62 13.42
N LYS A 86 -23.67 8.40 14.68
CA LYS A 86 -23.28 7.05 15.15
C LYS A 86 -24.47 6.20 15.59
N LYS A 87 -25.62 6.81 15.89
CA LYS A 87 -26.83 6.10 16.35
C LYS A 87 -28.00 6.51 15.48
N ILE A 88 -28.54 5.54 14.74
CA ILE A 88 -29.61 5.74 13.76
C ILE A 88 -30.88 5.06 14.28
N ALA A 89 -31.96 5.82 14.48
CA ALA A 89 -33.24 5.25 14.93
C ALA A 89 -33.85 4.34 13.85
N PRO A 90 -34.76 3.41 14.22
CA PRO A 90 -35.53 2.60 13.28
C PRO A 90 -36.18 3.45 12.19
N GLY A 91 -36.06 3.03 10.95
CA GLY A 91 -36.59 3.72 9.76
C GLY A 91 -35.78 4.94 9.30
N ASN A 92 -34.84 5.45 10.08
CA ASN A 92 -34.05 6.62 9.73
C ASN A 92 -32.88 6.29 8.79
N LYS A 93 -32.41 7.33 8.10
CA LYS A 93 -31.28 7.26 7.16
C LYS A 93 -30.01 7.80 7.81
N GLY A 94 -28.87 7.31 7.37
CA GLY A 94 -27.55 7.82 7.69
C GLY A 94 -26.67 7.90 6.45
N GLU A 95 -25.54 8.56 6.60
CA GLU A 95 -24.59 8.83 5.52
C GLU A 95 -23.17 8.48 5.97
N ILE A 96 -22.42 7.83 5.09
CA ILE A 96 -20.99 7.63 5.25
C ILE A 96 -20.27 8.34 4.12
N LYS A 97 -19.62 9.46 4.42
CA LYS A 97 -18.81 10.23 3.48
C LYS A 97 -17.40 9.63 3.43
N VAL A 98 -16.98 9.22 2.24
CA VAL A 98 -15.64 8.68 1.95
C VAL A 98 -14.91 9.69 1.09
N THR A 99 -13.71 10.10 1.51
CA THR A 99 -12.85 11.00 0.76
C THR A 99 -11.52 10.31 0.51
N PHE A 100 -11.14 10.15 -0.75
CA PHE A 100 -9.92 9.48 -1.20
C PHE A 100 -8.98 10.48 -1.89
N ASN A 101 -7.75 10.61 -1.39
CA ASN A 101 -6.68 11.38 -2.03
C ASN A 101 -5.92 10.49 -3.01
N THR A 102 -6.05 10.80 -4.30
CA THR A 102 -5.43 10.00 -5.37
C THR A 102 -3.93 10.29 -5.58
N ARG A 103 -3.36 11.24 -4.85
CA ARG A 103 -1.93 11.59 -4.95
C ARG A 103 -1.06 10.36 -4.65
N GLY A 104 -0.15 10.06 -5.54
CA GLY A 104 0.76 8.93 -5.39
C GLY A 104 0.25 7.59 -5.90
N TYR A 105 -1.03 7.47 -6.27
CA TYR A 105 -1.61 6.25 -6.84
C TYR A 105 -1.63 6.29 -8.37
N GLU A 106 -1.54 5.14 -9.01
CA GLU A 106 -1.51 4.97 -10.47
C GLU A 106 -2.37 3.77 -10.90
N GLY A 107 -2.90 3.85 -12.11
CA GLY A 107 -3.68 2.77 -12.70
C GLY A 107 -5.00 2.50 -11.97
N LYS A 108 -5.44 1.24 -11.95
CA LYS A 108 -6.67 0.83 -11.26
C LYS A 108 -6.41 0.71 -9.76
N VAL A 109 -7.21 1.42 -8.96
CA VAL A 109 -7.16 1.38 -7.50
C VAL A 109 -8.48 0.94 -6.91
N ASN A 110 -8.42 0.15 -5.84
CA ASN A 110 -9.56 -0.29 -5.05
C ASN A 110 -9.30 0.08 -3.59
N MET A 111 -10.23 0.84 -3.01
CA MET A 111 -10.20 1.27 -1.62
C MET A 111 -11.38 0.66 -0.88
N TYR A 112 -11.12 0.15 0.32
CA TYR A 112 -12.13 -0.51 1.15
C TYR A 112 -12.36 0.28 2.42
N VAL A 113 -13.65 0.43 2.77
CA VAL A 113 -14.10 0.97 4.05
C VAL A 113 -14.84 -0.13 4.78
N TYR A 114 -14.40 -0.46 5.97
CA TYR A 114 -15.01 -1.46 6.83
C TYR A 114 -15.82 -0.74 7.90
N VAL A 115 -17.11 -1.03 7.94
CA VAL A 115 -18.09 -0.45 8.87
C VAL A 115 -18.51 -1.53 9.86
N GLU A 116 -18.17 -1.36 11.12
CA GLU A 116 -18.57 -2.27 12.21
C GLU A 116 -19.83 -1.73 12.88
N THR A 117 -20.85 -2.59 13.01
CA THR A 117 -22.18 -2.22 13.55
C THR A 117 -22.63 -3.15 14.65
N ASN A 118 -23.82 -2.88 15.22
CA ASN A 118 -24.53 -3.79 16.11
C ASN A 118 -25.60 -4.63 15.39
N ASP A 119 -25.68 -4.56 14.04
CA ASP A 119 -26.55 -5.44 13.26
C ASP A 119 -26.07 -6.89 13.40
N PRO A 120 -26.88 -7.82 13.95
CA PRO A 120 -26.47 -9.20 14.15
C PRO A 120 -26.26 -9.98 12.84
N ALA A 121 -26.95 -9.58 11.76
CA ALA A 121 -26.82 -10.20 10.46
C ALA A 121 -25.63 -9.64 9.67
N GLN A 122 -25.26 -8.37 9.91
CA GLN A 122 -24.14 -7.70 9.24
C GLN A 122 -23.28 -6.92 10.27
N PRO A 123 -22.61 -7.61 11.20
CA PRO A 123 -21.80 -6.95 12.23
C PRO A 123 -20.62 -6.20 11.63
N ARG A 124 -20.23 -6.55 10.40
CA ARG A 124 -19.20 -5.88 9.61
C ARG A 124 -19.61 -5.82 8.15
N LYS A 125 -19.69 -4.59 7.61
CA LYS A 125 -19.96 -4.33 6.19
C LYS A 125 -18.73 -3.72 5.54
N GLN A 126 -18.42 -4.14 4.32
CA GLN A 126 -17.40 -3.55 3.47
C GLN A 126 -18.07 -2.67 2.41
N LEU A 127 -17.58 -1.44 2.27
CA LEU A 127 -17.85 -0.57 1.14
C LEU A 127 -16.61 -0.50 0.26
N THR A 128 -16.80 -0.42 -1.05
CA THR A 128 -15.72 -0.42 -2.04
C THR A 128 -15.78 0.85 -2.87
N VAL A 129 -14.64 1.50 -3.03
CA VAL A 129 -14.46 2.63 -3.94
C VAL A 129 -13.39 2.27 -4.95
N THR A 130 -13.68 2.44 -6.23
CA THR A 130 -12.74 2.19 -7.33
C THR A 130 -12.49 3.43 -8.16
N ALA A 131 -11.31 3.52 -8.76
CA ALA A 131 -10.99 4.53 -9.77
C ALA A 131 -9.88 4.01 -10.68
N LYS A 132 -9.84 4.50 -11.93
CA LYS A 132 -8.71 4.33 -12.84
C LYS A 132 -7.98 5.66 -12.97
N LEU A 133 -6.77 5.74 -12.42
CA LEU A 133 -6.01 6.97 -12.35
C LEU A 133 -5.12 7.14 -13.57
N ASP A 134 -5.34 8.20 -14.31
CA ASP A 134 -4.49 8.63 -15.42
C ASP A 134 -3.34 9.46 -14.86
N VAL A 135 -2.13 9.00 -15.09
CA VAL A 135 -0.89 9.66 -14.68
C VAL A 135 -0.38 10.49 -15.85
N PRO A 136 -0.08 11.78 -15.65
CA PRO A 136 0.57 12.55 -16.72
C PRO A 136 1.91 11.94 -17.11
N PRO A 137 2.27 11.98 -18.39
CA PRO A 137 3.58 11.55 -18.85
C PRO A 137 4.69 12.20 -18.03
N ARG A 138 5.68 11.43 -17.64
CA ARG A 138 6.81 11.90 -16.82
C ARG A 138 8.08 11.09 -17.07
N PRO A 139 9.27 11.64 -16.81
CA PRO A 139 10.48 10.85 -16.71
C PRO A 139 10.39 9.90 -15.50
N ARG A 140 11.01 8.72 -15.60
CA ARG A 140 11.09 7.73 -14.51
C ARG A 140 12.48 7.13 -14.47
N ILE A 141 13.25 7.53 -13.46
CA ILE A 141 14.58 6.99 -13.25
C ILE A 141 14.57 5.60 -12.61
N GLU A 142 15.39 4.72 -13.15
CA GLU A 142 15.72 3.41 -12.57
C GLU A 142 17.21 3.17 -12.68
N LEU A 143 17.86 2.73 -11.60
CA LEU A 143 19.23 2.24 -11.63
C LEU A 143 19.18 0.70 -11.73
N ASP A 144 20.07 0.11 -12.53
CA ASP A 144 20.19 -1.36 -12.60
C ASP A 144 20.64 -1.97 -11.26
N ARG A 145 21.35 -1.16 -10.46
CA ARG A 145 21.80 -1.51 -9.10
C ARG A 145 21.95 -0.28 -8.23
N TYR A 146 21.80 -0.46 -6.92
CA TYR A 146 21.96 0.60 -5.91
C TYR A 146 23.23 0.43 -5.08
N SER A 147 23.91 -0.70 -5.23
CA SER A 147 25.21 -0.97 -4.59
C SER A 147 26.14 -1.68 -5.54
N ILE A 148 27.42 -1.33 -5.47
CA ILE A 148 28.52 -1.96 -6.23
C ILE A 148 29.61 -2.29 -5.23
N ASP A 149 30.03 -3.55 -5.23
CA ASP A 149 31.24 -3.97 -4.52
C ASP A 149 32.40 -3.98 -5.52
N ALA A 150 33.37 -3.11 -5.30
CA ALA A 150 34.58 -3.02 -6.11
C ALA A 150 35.65 -4.05 -5.69
N GLY A 151 35.37 -4.89 -4.68
CA GLY A 151 36.26 -5.94 -4.23
C GLY A 151 37.55 -5.44 -3.58
N LEU A 152 38.66 -6.13 -3.88
CA LEU A 152 40.00 -5.73 -3.43
C LEU A 152 40.63 -4.75 -4.42
N ILE A 153 41.07 -3.61 -3.91
CA ILE A 153 41.64 -2.51 -4.69
C ILE A 153 43.05 -2.24 -4.16
N LEU A 154 44.03 -2.12 -5.04
CA LEU A 154 45.38 -1.75 -4.64
C LEU A 154 45.45 -0.27 -4.26
N GLU A 155 46.28 0.08 -3.27
CA GLU A 155 46.40 1.43 -2.68
C GLU A 155 46.74 2.55 -3.67
N ALA A 156 47.24 2.21 -4.86
CA ALA A 156 47.58 3.19 -5.92
C ALA A 156 46.60 3.15 -7.11
N GLU A 157 45.56 2.34 -7.04
CA GLU A 157 44.58 2.18 -8.12
C GLU A 157 43.32 2.98 -7.90
N GLU A 158 42.73 3.45 -9.00
CA GLU A 158 41.42 4.09 -8.99
C GLU A 158 40.32 3.08 -8.65
N ILE A 159 39.31 3.52 -7.94
CA ILE A 159 38.09 2.76 -7.80
C ILE A 159 37.30 2.94 -9.08
N GLN A 160 37.02 1.82 -9.76
CA GLN A 160 36.21 1.84 -10.98
C GLN A 160 34.90 1.10 -10.74
N ALA A 161 33.82 1.71 -11.19
CA ALA A 161 32.47 1.15 -11.08
C ALA A 161 31.67 1.48 -12.33
N LYS A 162 30.69 0.63 -12.66
CA LYS A 162 29.75 0.84 -13.76
C LYS A 162 28.34 0.69 -13.26
N ALA A 163 27.46 1.56 -13.72
CA ALA A 163 26.03 1.51 -13.44
C ALA A 163 25.25 1.91 -14.68
N LYS A 164 24.07 1.32 -14.85
CA LYS A 164 23.12 1.71 -15.89
C LYS A 164 22.02 2.56 -15.32
N ILE A 165 21.75 3.68 -15.95
CA ILE A 165 20.66 4.57 -15.67
C ILE A 165 19.63 4.38 -16.78
N LYS A 166 18.40 4.02 -16.40
CA LYS A 166 17.31 3.73 -17.32
C LYS A 166 16.21 4.78 -17.17
N ASN A 167 15.66 5.21 -18.28
CA ASN A 167 14.45 6.01 -18.30
C ASN A 167 13.24 5.12 -18.60
N ARG A 168 12.47 4.76 -17.58
CA ARG A 168 11.23 3.97 -17.70
C ARG A 168 9.98 4.82 -17.88
N GLY A 169 10.17 6.12 -18.12
CA GLY A 169 9.08 7.08 -18.34
C GLY A 169 8.83 7.39 -19.80
N GLU A 170 7.89 8.29 -20.03
CA GLU A 170 7.47 8.73 -21.37
C GLU A 170 8.07 10.08 -21.76
N LEU A 171 8.72 10.81 -20.85
CA LEU A 171 9.40 12.07 -21.11
C LEU A 171 10.90 11.94 -20.92
N GLU A 172 11.67 12.87 -21.51
CA GLU A 172 13.14 12.95 -21.38
C GLU A 172 13.56 13.00 -19.90
N LEU A 173 14.39 12.06 -19.50
CA LEU A 173 15.01 12.02 -18.18
C LEU A 173 16.33 12.83 -18.24
N ARG A 174 16.48 13.78 -17.32
CA ARG A 174 17.72 14.54 -17.10
C ARG A 174 18.34 14.09 -15.80
N VAL A 175 19.63 13.78 -15.85
CA VAL A 175 20.36 13.21 -14.70
C VAL A 175 21.63 13.99 -14.45
N ASP A 176 21.87 14.30 -13.18
CA ASP A 176 23.15 14.82 -12.66
C ASP A 176 23.73 13.79 -11.69
N CYS A 177 24.97 13.35 -11.93
CA CYS A 177 25.71 12.54 -10.99
C CYS A 177 26.75 13.40 -10.27
N SER A 178 26.85 13.28 -8.96
CA SER A 178 27.80 14.02 -8.16
C SER A 178 28.47 13.14 -7.10
N HIS A 179 29.78 13.34 -6.99
CA HIS A 179 30.63 12.80 -5.93
C HIS A 179 31.82 13.73 -5.81
N ARG A 180 32.36 13.90 -4.60
CA ARG A 180 33.42 14.88 -4.32
C ARG A 180 34.63 14.76 -5.25
N ASP A 181 35.11 13.53 -5.49
CA ASP A 181 36.38 13.28 -6.18
C ASP A 181 36.19 12.44 -7.47
N ALA A 182 34.94 12.02 -7.81
CA ALA A 182 34.73 11.14 -8.96
C ALA A 182 34.68 11.89 -10.29
N ALA A 183 35.19 11.23 -11.32
CA ALA A 183 34.96 11.58 -12.73
C ALA A 183 34.02 10.53 -13.35
N PHE A 184 33.16 10.98 -14.27
CA PHE A 184 32.16 10.16 -14.93
C PHE A 184 32.44 10.05 -16.42
N TYR A 185 32.31 8.86 -16.97
CA TYR A 185 32.61 8.57 -18.37
C TYR A 185 31.45 7.76 -19.00
N ARG A 186 31.31 7.91 -20.31
CA ARG A 186 30.48 7.10 -21.17
C ARG A 186 31.32 6.68 -22.38
N GLU A 187 31.40 5.38 -22.66
CA GLU A 187 32.19 4.88 -23.79
C GLU A 187 33.64 5.43 -23.81
N GLY A 188 34.26 5.49 -22.63
CA GLY A 188 35.64 6.02 -22.45
C GLY A 188 35.77 7.54 -22.53
N LYS A 189 34.72 8.31 -22.88
CA LYS A 189 34.74 9.77 -22.93
C LYS A 189 34.18 10.38 -21.66
N LYS A 190 34.87 11.39 -21.12
CA LYS A 190 34.36 12.13 -19.95
C LYS A 190 33.06 12.82 -20.29
N ILE A 191 32.05 12.67 -19.45
CA ILE A 191 30.74 13.26 -19.65
C ILE A 191 30.55 14.51 -18.80
N SER A 192 29.75 15.45 -19.33
CA SER A 192 29.24 16.60 -18.60
C SER A 192 27.76 16.39 -18.28
N PHE A 193 27.29 17.04 -17.23
CA PHE A 193 25.90 16.97 -16.81
C PHE A 193 25.15 18.27 -17.15
N PRO A 194 23.81 18.24 -17.28
CA PRO A 194 22.95 17.04 -17.13
C PRO A 194 23.02 16.08 -18.34
N LEU A 195 23.04 14.80 -18.05
CA LEU A 195 22.90 13.76 -19.04
C LEU A 195 21.43 13.62 -19.43
N LYS A 196 21.12 13.62 -20.74
CA LYS A 196 19.76 13.48 -21.26
C LYS A 196 19.55 12.05 -21.76
N ILE A 197 18.50 11.40 -21.27
CA ILE A 197 18.15 10.03 -21.61
C ILE A 197 16.72 10.04 -22.18
N PRO A 198 16.52 9.74 -23.48
CA PRO A 198 15.20 9.67 -24.09
C PRO A 198 14.28 8.67 -23.37
N ALA A 199 12.97 8.77 -23.63
CA ALA A 199 11.99 7.84 -23.10
C ALA A 199 12.29 6.41 -23.57
N GLY A 200 12.31 5.47 -22.63
CA GLY A 200 12.58 4.05 -22.88
C GLY A 200 14.06 3.66 -22.99
N ASP A 201 14.96 4.62 -23.12
CA ASP A 201 16.40 4.39 -23.30
C ASP A 201 17.14 4.14 -21.98
N GLU A 202 18.36 3.61 -22.10
CA GLU A 202 19.29 3.44 -21.00
C GLU A 202 20.70 3.92 -21.38
N VAL A 203 21.47 4.33 -20.38
CA VAL A 203 22.88 4.75 -20.52
C VAL A 203 23.71 4.08 -19.45
N GLU A 204 24.80 3.44 -19.85
CA GLU A 204 25.85 2.99 -18.93
C GLU A 204 26.82 4.13 -18.65
N ILE A 205 27.07 4.38 -17.38
CA ILE A 205 28.09 5.32 -16.90
C ILE A 205 29.21 4.57 -16.21
N GLU A 206 30.44 4.98 -16.47
CA GLU A 206 31.62 4.56 -15.74
C GLU A 206 31.97 5.63 -14.70
N ILE A 207 32.23 5.21 -13.48
CA ILE A 207 32.57 6.04 -12.34
C ILE A 207 34.01 5.74 -11.98
N LYS A 208 34.88 6.74 -11.97
CA LYS A 208 36.26 6.61 -11.55
C LYS A 208 36.52 7.54 -10.38
N ILE A 209 36.96 6.99 -9.27
CA ILE A 209 37.34 7.73 -8.06
C ILE A 209 38.86 7.56 -7.91
N PRO A 210 39.62 8.66 -7.74
CA PRO A 210 41.06 8.59 -7.52
C PRO A 210 41.43 7.69 -6.34
N PRO A 211 42.64 7.13 -6.28
CA PRO A 211 43.10 6.28 -5.21
C PRO A 211 42.85 6.92 -3.85
N PRO A 212 42.13 6.27 -2.92
CA PRO A 212 41.90 6.85 -1.62
C PRO A 212 43.17 6.84 -0.79
N LYS A 213 43.38 7.90 -0.01
CA LYS A 213 44.56 8.02 0.88
C LYS A 213 44.51 7.08 2.08
N ARG A 214 43.40 6.44 2.35
CA ARG A 214 43.17 5.52 3.48
C ARG A 214 43.19 4.04 3.03
N LYS A 215 43.66 3.15 3.91
CA LYS A 215 43.59 1.70 3.72
C LYS A 215 42.34 1.11 4.38
N GLY A 216 42.01 -0.10 4.02
CA GLY A 216 40.88 -0.83 4.59
C GLY A 216 39.56 -0.62 3.88
N LEU A 217 38.48 -0.78 4.60
CA LEU A 217 37.12 -0.68 4.05
C LEU A 217 36.83 0.75 3.58
N ILE A 218 36.38 0.86 2.35
CA ILE A 218 35.84 2.09 1.76
C ILE A 218 34.33 2.02 1.64
N ARG A 219 33.70 3.18 1.77
CA ARG A 219 32.27 3.39 1.57
C ARG A 219 32.08 4.75 0.96
N GLU A 220 31.66 4.76 -0.30
CA GLU A 220 31.45 5.99 -1.07
C GLU A 220 30.01 6.03 -1.59
N TYR A 221 29.48 7.25 -1.76
CA TYR A 221 28.11 7.46 -2.24
C TYR A 221 28.14 8.41 -3.42
N VAL A 222 27.68 7.93 -4.55
CA VAL A 222 27.39 8.77 -5.72
C VAL A 222 25.93 9.19 -5.66
N LEU A 223 25.68 10.50 -5.60
CA LEU A 223 24.33 11.02 -5.67
C LEU A 223 23.93 11.16 -7.14
N VAL A 224 22.75 10.63 -7.47
CA VAL A 224 22.14 10.68 -8.78
C VAL A 224 20.87 11.52 -8.67
N LYS A 225 20.94 12.78 -9.08
CA LYS A 225 19.80 13.70 -9.11
C LYS A 225 19.08 13.60 -10.45
N SER A 226 17.77 13.73 -10.47
CA SER A 226 17.00 13.66 -11.69
C SER A 226 15.78 14.58 -11.68
N ASN A 227 15.18 14.78 -12.86
CA ASN A 227 13.90 15.46 -13.01
C ASN A 227 12.69 14.52 -12.85
N ASP A 228 12.87 13.28 -12.36
CA ASP A 228 11.77 12.41 -11.95
C ASP A 228 11.09 13.01 -10.71
N PRO A 229 9.82 13.41 -10.77
CA PRO A 229 9.14 14.07 -9.65
C PRO A 229 8.93 13.15 -8.43
N ARG A 230 9.09 11.83 -8.58
CA ARG A 230 8.98 10.86 -7.50
C ARG A 230 10.30 10.37 -6.95
N ARG A 231 11.36 10.42 -7.77
CA ARG A 231 12.70 9.94 -7.44
C ARG A 231 13.75 10.98 -7.85
N GLY A 232 13.56 12.20 -7.34
CA GLY A 232 14.44 13.32 -7.66
C GLY A 232 15.88 13.12 -7.23
N THR A 233 16.17 12.26 -6.26
CA THR A 233 17.53 11.92 -5.83
C THR A 233 17.60 10.44 -5.44
N LEU A 234 18.59 9.75 -6.00
CA LEU A 234 18.95 8.38 -5.66
C LEU A 234 20.41 8.37 -5.19
N SER A 235 20.79 7.35 -4.43
CA SER A 235 22.17 7.11 -4.02
C SER A 235 22.65 5.78 -4.57
N LEU A 236 23.81 5.79 -5.23
CA LEU A 236 24.55 4.61 -5.60
C LEU A 236 25.68 4.41 -4.59
N TYR A 237 25.63 3.32 -3.86
CA TYR A 237 26.62 2.95 -2.84
C TYR A 237 27.77 2.15 -3.47
N LEU A 238 29.01 2.57 -3.21
CA LEU A 238 30.21 1.83 -3.60
C LEU A 238 30.97 1.38 -2.35
N SER A 239 31.31 0.11 -2.31
CA SER A 239 32.14 -0.48 -1.27
C SER A 239 33.35 -1.19 -1.90
N GLY A 240 34.37 -1.39 -1.09
CA GLY A 240 35.56 -2.14 -1.48
C GLY A 240 36.56 -2.15 -0.34
N TYR A 241 37.66 -2.85 -0.51
CA TYR A 241 38.68 -2.95 0.51
C TYR A 241 40.06 -2.61 -0.10
N ILE A 242 40.70 -1.54 0.39
CA ILE A 242 42.01 -1.09 -0.09
C ILE A 242 43.11 -1.92 0.60
N VAL A 243 43.93 -2.58 -0.21
CA VAL A 243 45.06 -3.42 0.23
C VAL A 243 46.39 -2.93 -0.35
N THR A 244 47.46 -3.15 0.40
CA THR A 244 48.82 -2.99 -0.13
C THR A 244 49.20 -4.18 -1.01
N LYS A 245 50.20 -4.03 -1.86
CA LYS A 245 50.77 -5.16 -2.63
C LYS A 245 51.26 -6.30 -1.74
N LYS A 246 51.78 -5.97 -0.53
CA LYS A 246 52.22 -6.98 0.44
C LYS A 246 51.04 -7.78 0.97
N GLN A 247 49.98 -7.11 1.45
CA GLN A 247 48.77 -7.77 1.95
C GLN A 247 48.09 -8.63 0.88
N LEU A 248 48.04 -8.17 -0.38
CA LEU A 248 47.47 -8.94 -1.47
C LEU A 248 48.26 -10.24 -1.69
N LYS A 249 49.61 -10.16 -1.70
CA LYS A 249 50.49 -11.35 -1.82
C LYS A 249 50.28 -12.33 -0.67
N GLU A 250 50.17 -11.85 0.56
CA GLU A 250 49.91 -12.68 1.75
C GLU A 250 48.54 -13.39 1.66
N LEU A 251 47.49 -12.66 1.21
CA LEU A 251 46.17 -13.26 0.97
C LEU A 251 46.23 -14.36 -0.10
N ILE A 252 46.85 -14.10 -1.24
CA ILE A 252 47.00 -15.08 -2.33
C ILE A 252 47.76 -16.31 -1.84
N ALA A 253 48.84 -16.10 -1.10
CA ALA A 253 49.65 -17.23 -0.58
C ALA A 253 48.86 -18.09 0.41
N LYS A 254 48.02 -17.47 1.25
CA LYS A 254 47.19 -18.16 2.24
C LYS A 254 46.08 -19.02 1.62
N TYR A 255 45.56 -18.64 0.45
CA TYR A 255 44.45 -19.32 -0.22
C TYR A 255 44.82 -19.98 -1.53
N LYS A 256 46.13 -20.24 -1.76
CA LYS A 256 46.65 -20.85 -3.00
C LYS A 256 46.26 -22.32 -3.16
N ASP A 257 45.88 -22.97 -2.07
CA ASP A 257 45.62 -24.44 -2.02
C ASP A 257 44.11 -24.74 -1.76
N ILE A 258 43.22 -23.76 -1.98
CA ILE A 258 41.77 -23.92 -1.97
C ILE A 258 41.24 -23.80 -3.40
#